data_1a36f21b1e78f8e2cba5d23d34687698
#
_entry.id   1a36f21b1e78f8e2cba5d23d34687698
#
_cell.length_a   1.000
_cell.length_b   1.000
_cell.length_c   1.000
_cell.angle_alpha   90.00
_cell.angle_beta   90.00
_cell.angle_gamma   90.00
#
_symmetry.space_group_name_H-M   'P 1'
#
loop_
_entity.id
_entity.type
_entity.pdbx_description
1 polymer ?
#
loop_
_entity_poly.entity_id
_entity_poly.type
_entity_poly.pdbx_seq_one_letter_code
_entity_poly.pdbx_strand_id
1 'polypeptide(L)' 'MQYDRAKQIVASPDEFEVSYNGVSVWIDKIHDDGKTATVHLRKSLEERSEVAIGELKEEPLPLQ' A
#
# COMPACT_ATOMS: atom_id res chain seq x y z
N MET A 1 -5.57 4.34 -5.78
CA MET A 1 -6.32 3.74 -4.66
C MET A 1 -6.98 4.85 -3.86
N GLN A 2 -8.15 4.60 -3.33
CA GLN A 2 -8.83 5.57 -2.49
C GLN A 2 -8.47 5.35 -1.03
N TYR A 3 -8.59 6.41 -0.26
CA TYR A 3 -8.22 6.39 1.16
C TYR A 3 -8.97 5.29 1.93
N ASP A 4 -10.29 5.19 1.72
CA ASP A 4 -11.10 4.21 2.42
C ASP A 4 -10.66 2.79 2.09
N ARG A 5 -10.29 2.55 0.83
CA ARG A 5 -9.82 1.22 0.43
C ARG A 5 -8.47 0.91 1.06
N ALA A 6 -7.59 1.90 1.11
CA ALA A 6 -6.29 1.70 1.74
C ALA A 6 -6.45 1.34 3.22
N LYS A 7 -7.37 2.01 3.90
CA LYS A 7 -7.64 1.69 5.30
C LYS A 7 -8.16 0.26 5.46
N GLN A 8 -9.01 -0.18 4.55
CA GLN A 8 -9.52 -1.55 4.60
C GLN A 8 -8.39 -2.56 4.45
N ILE A 9 -7.48 -2.30 3.53
CA ILE A 9 -6.37 -3.22 3.27
C ILE A 9 -5.48 -3.32 4.50
N VAL A 10 -5.16 -2.19 5.12
CA VAL A 10 -4.30 -2.17 6.30
C VAL A 10 -4.96 -2.87 7.47
N ALA A 11 -6.27 -2.74 7.60
CA ALA A 11 -7.00 -3.33 8.72
C ALA A 11 -7.32 -4.81 8.50
N SER A 12 -7.18 -5.30 7.27
CA SER A 12 -7.55 -6.67 6.95
C SER A 12 -6.44 -7.63 7.34
N PRO A 13 -6.76 -8.82 7.84
CA PRO A 13 -5.76 -9.84 8.07
C PRO A 13 -5.28 -10.51 6.77
N ASP A 14 -5.98 -10.26 5.67
CA ASP A 14 -5.61 -10.87 4.39
C ASP A 14 -4.48 -10.08 3.74
N GLU A 15 -3.71 -10.78 2.91
CA GLU A 15 -2.62 -10.17 2.19
C GLU A 15 -3.13 -9.64 0.85
N PHE A 16 -2.79 -8.41 0.53
CA PHE A 16 -3.14 -7.78 -0.74
C PHE A 16 -1.89 -7.35 -1.46
N GLU A 17 -1.94 -7.40 -2.78
CA GLU A 17 -0.84 -6.93 -3.60
C GLU A 17 -1.07 -5.46 -3.93
N VAL A 18 -0.15 -4.61 -3.49
CA VAL A 18 -0.23 -3.18 -3.76
C VAL A 18 1.08 -2.76 -4.42
N SER A 19 0.98 -1.92 -5.43
CA SER A 19 2.17 -1.42 -6.11
C SER A 19 2.18 0.10 -6.13
N TYR A 20 3.38 0.64 -6.23
CA TYR A 20 3.61 2.07 -6.39
C TYR A 20 4.62 2.23 -7.53
N ASN A 21 4.19 2.90 -8.60
CA ASN A 21 5.01 3.07 -9.80
C ASN A 21 5.54 1.73 -10.33
N GLY A 22 4.69 0.70 -10.28
CA GLY A 22 5.06 -0.60 -10.81
C GLY A 22 5.92 -1.45 -9.87
N VAL A 23 6.15 -1.00 -8.65
CA VAL A 23 6.97 -1.72 -7.68
C VAL A 23 6.09 -2.19 -6.54
N SER A 24 6.21 -3.45 -6.17
CA SER A 24 5.41 -4.01 -5.06
C SER A 24 5.84 -3.41 -3.74
N VAL A 25 4.85 -2.96 -2.97
CA VAL A 25 5.09 -2.36 -1.66
C VAL A 25 4.11 -2.89 -0.63
N TRP A 26 4.45 -2.70 0.64
CA TRP A 26 3.55 -2.94 1.76
C TRP A 26 3.16 -1.59 2.35
N ILE A 27 1.90 -1.45 2.73
CA ILE A 27 1.45 -0.24 3.41
C ILE A 27 1.69 -0.44 4.90
N ASP A 28 2.54 0.38 5.48
CA ASP A 28 2.85 0.30 6.91
C ASP A 28 1.85 1.09 7.74
N LYS A 29 1.47 2.26 7.23
CA LYS A 29 0.63 3.16 8.01
C LYS A 29 -0.10 4.12 7.08
N ILE A 30 -1.34 4.42 7.42
CA ILE A 30 -2.13 5.44 6.74
C ILE A 30 -2.09 6.70 7.59
N HIS A 31 -1.77 7.82 6.97
CA HIS A 31 -1.67 9.07 7.70
C HIS A 31 -3.05 9.73 7.85
N ASP A 32 -3.17 10.54 8.89
CA ASP A 32 -4.44 11.16 9.22
C ASP A 32 -4.88 12.24 8.23
N ASP A 33 -3.97 12.68 7.36
CA ASP A 33 -4.31 13.69 6.36
C ASP A 33 -5.26 13.15 5.29
N GLY A 34 -5.47 11.84 5.27
CA GLY A 34 -6.34 11.20 4.29
C GLY A 34 -5.77 11.17 2.89
N LYS A 35 -4.50 11.49 2.72
CA LYS A 35 -3.89 11.62 1.39
C LYS A 35 -2.62 10.81 1.23
N THR A 36 -1.89 10.54 2.32
CA THR A 36 -0.60 9.89 2.22
C THR A 36 -0.52 8.67 3.11
N ALA A 37 0.42 7.81 2.79
CA ALA A 37 0.67 6.61 3.56
C ALA A 37 2.16 6.33 3.57
N THR A 38 2.62 5.64 4.60
CA THR A 38 3.98 5.15 4.67
C THR A 38 4.00 3.72 4.15
N VAL A 39 4.87 3.48 3.18
CA VAL A 39 5.01 2.15 2.58
C VAL A 39 6.48 1.75 2.61
N HIS A 40 6.73 0.45 2.45
CA HIS A 40 8.08 -0.02 2.25
C HIS A 40 8.07 -1.04 1.11
N LEU A 41 9.23 -1.21 0.47
CA LEU A 41 9.34 -2.18 -0.60
C LEU A 41 9.22 -3.59 -0.03
N ARG A 42 8.58 -4.48 -0.76
CA ARG A 42 8.46 -5.87 -0.30
C ARG A 42 9.83 -6.52 -0.11
N LYS A 43 10.82 -6.05 -0.86
CA LYS A 43 12.16 -6.64 -0.81
C LYS A 43 13.06 -6.01 0.23
N SER A 44 12.65 -4.91 0.83
CA SER A 44 13.48 -4.21 1.79
C SER A 44 12.62 -3.60 2.88
N LEU A 45 12.78 -4.10 4.08
CA LEU A 45 12.02 -3.61 5.23
C LEU A 45 12.57 -2.29 5.74
N GLU A 46 13.76 -1.90 5.29
CA GLU A 46 14.42 -0.72 5.82
C GLU A 46 14.12 0.54 5.03
N GLU A 47 13.66 0.39 3.79
CA GLU A 47 13.40 1.55 2.94
C GLU A 47 11.92 1.90 2.99
N ARG A 48 11.58 2.82 3.85
CA ARG A 48 10.23 3.31 3.95
C ARG A 48 10.10 4.63 3.23
N SER A 49 8.95 4.81 2.59
CA SER A 49 8.68 6.02 1.84
C SER A 49 7.29 6.50 2.15
N GLU A 50 7.12 7.81 2.13
CA GLU A 50 5.81 8.42 2.27
C GLU A 50 5.31 8.76 0.87
N VAL A 51 4.15 8.21 0.51
CA VAL A 51 3.65 8.35 -0.85
C VAL A 51 2.18 8.75 -0.83
N ALA A 52 1.72 9.31 -1.94
CA ALA A 52 0.32 9.65 -2.08
C ALA A 52 -0.50 8.39 -2.27
N ILE A 53 -1.55 8.23 -1.48
CA ILE A 53 -2.43 7.07 -1.58
C ILE A 53 -3.02 6.96 -2.97
N GLY A 54 -3.33 8.09 -3.60
CA GLY A 54 -3.91 8.07 -4.94
C GLY A 54 -3.01 7.46 -6.01
N GLU A 55 -1.73 7.34 -5.73
CA GLU A 55 -0.79 6.73 -6.67
C GLU A 55 -0.54 5.26 -6.42
N LEU A 56 -1.09 4.73 -5.36
CA LEU A 56 -1.00 3.30 -5.09
C LEU A 56 -2.00 2.55 -5.95
N LYS A 57 -1.61 1.37 -6.39
CA LYS A 57 -2.49 0.50 -7.17
C LYS A 57 -2.66 -0.82 -6.47
N GLU A 58 -3.91 -1.24 -6.35
CA GLU A 58 -4.21 -2.57 -5.87
C GLU A 58 -4.21 -3.51 -7.05
N GLU A 59 -3.38 -4.54 -6.99
CA GLU A 59 -3.29 -5.53 -8.04
C GLU A 59 -4.03 -6.78 -7.62
N PRO A 60 -4.73 -7.44 -8.54
CA PRO A 60 -5.32 -8.71 -8.18
C PRO A 60 -4.24 -9.72 -7.87
N LEU A 61 -4.48 -10.55 -6.85
CA LEU A 61 -3.54 -11.62 -6.56
C LEU A 61 -3.52 -12.60 -7.72
N PRO A 62 -2.35 -13.13 -8.05
CA PRO A 62 -2.30 -14.10 -9.14
C PRO A 62 -3.14 -15.32 -8.82
N LEU A 63 -3.90 -15.74 -9.80
CA LEU A 63 -4.66 -16.98 -9.68
C LEU A 63 -3.84 -18.09 -10.30
N GLN A 64 -3.82 -19.19 -9.62
CA GLN A 64 -3.06 -20.33 -10.09
C GLN A 64 -3.90 -21.31 -10.85
#